data_e8702ff389bde6c83890ddd672481edf
#
_entry.id   e8702ff389bde6c83890ddd672481edf
#
_cell.length_a   1.000
_cell.length_b   1.000
_cell.length_c   1.000
_cell.angle_alpha   90.00
_cell.angle_beta   90.00
_cell.angle_gamma   90.00
#
_symmetry.space_group_name_H-M   'P 1'
#
loop_
_entity.id
_entity.type
_entity.pdbx_description
1 polymer ?
#
loop_
_entity_poly.entity_id
_entity_poly.type
_entity_poly.pdbx_seq_one_letter_code
_entity_poly.pdbx_strand_id
1 'polypeptide(L)'
;MIEAKQTGAQAPAAASPERPAVVARAFGALPDQSASLALLRTIADETCTPGPFAPRQPLALYGAGNLGRLARDHLRAVGEDFDLVVDRNAEALAAGGGWAGTRLVHPDAVDTEMKRRAMLAVSIVTSPYAPLEAALSAAGWRDIVPFYDIAESFRDRHPLSNGWFAEPFSDNDVAAIGAVLSAWDDDLSRAHHLQFIAWRRLRQEWSFDGAPVTIDDRFFIPQILDVMRPNERFLDAGAHHGSVTARFIAETDGQFASILAIEPDEQSRAVLEQTRGGFPSDQRSRITVSDALLDSERRTVRFHHGLGYASQISPTGTSERATQTLDALGAAPSFVKLHLEGGELGALKGGIATLRKYRPIIVATVYHDADGIQATPAWLMDNLDGYRFLFRLHSWCGTGAVVYAIPEERQ
;
A
#
# COMPACT_ATOMS: atom_id res chain seq x y z
N MET A 1 39.95 -4.23 -55.92
CA MET A 1 39.39 -5.08 -54.85
C MET A 1 38.43 -4.21 -54.06
N ILE A 2 37.13 -4.49 -54.26
CA ILE A 2 36.02 -3.78 -53.61
C ILE A 2 35.51 -4.71 -52.52
N GLU A 3 35.73 -4.37 -51.28
CA GLU A 3 35.21 -5.13 -50.12
C GLU A 3 33.70 -4.88 -49.95
N ALA A 4 32.92 -5.96 -50.01
CA ALA A 4 31.50 -5.92 -49.76
C ALA A 4 31.24 -5.82 -48.24
N LYS A 5 30.55 -4.75 -47.80
CA LYS A 5 29.99 -4.65 -46.45
C LYS A 5 28.87 -5.68 -46.28
N GLN A 6 29.09 -6.65 -45.41
CA GLN A 6 28.04 -7.51 -44.89
C GLN A 6 27.11 -6.69 -43.99
N THR A 7 25.90 -6.44 -44.43
CA THR A 7 24.80 -5.98 -43.60
C THR A 7 24.32 -7.18 -42.78
N GLY A 8 24.66 -7.16 -41.48
CA GLY A 8 24.13 -8.16 -40.55
C GLY A 8 22.62 -7.95 -40.39
N ALA A 9 21.84 -8.91 -40.85
CA ALA A 9 20.42 -9.00 -40.54
C ALA A 9 20.29 -9.27 -39.04
N GLN A 10 19.69 -8.30 -38.33
CA GLN A 10 19.29 -8.45 -36.94
C GLN A 10 18.25 -9.59 -36.88
N ALA A 11 18.51 -10.64 -36.10
CA ALA A 11 17.55 -11.72 -35.87
C ALA A 11 16.24 -11.11 -35.33
N PRO A 12 15.07 -11.64 -35.75
CA PRO A 12 13.81 -11.17 -35.20
C PRO A 12 13.81 -11.39 -33.69
N ALA A 13 13.54 -10.31 -32.95
CA ALA A 13 13.41 -10.37 -31.49
C ALA A 13 12.37 -11.44 -31.13
N ALA A 14 12.75 -12.34 -30.21
CA ALA A 14 11.87 -13.38 -29.73
C ALA A 14 10.54 -12.78 -29.26
N ALA A 15 9.43 -13.42 -29.64
CA ALA A 15 8.10 -13.04 -29.16
C ALA A 15 8.09 -13.07 -27.63
N SER A 16 7.42 -12.08 -27.01
CA SER A 16 7.24 -12.05 -25.56
C SER A 16 6.60 -13.36 -25.09
N PRO A 17 7.05 -13.96 -23.99
CA PRO A 17 6.33 -15.07 -23.40
C PRO A 17 4.91 -14.60 -23.06
N GLU A 18 3.89 -15.31 -23.53
CA GLU A 18 2.52 -15.10 -23.09
C GLU A 18 2.45 -15.44 -21.61
N ARG A 19 2.15 -14.43 -20.77
CA ARG A 19 1.89 -14.65 -19.35
C ARG A 19 0.44 -15.06 -19.18
N PRO A 20 0.14 -15.99 -18.26
CA PRO A 20 -1.23 -16.25 -17.89
C PRO A 20 -1.81 -14.99 -17.24
N ALA A 21 -3.02 -14.62 -17.65
CA ALA A 21 -3.76 -13.50 -17.04
C ALA A 21 -4.03 -13.80 -15.56
N VAL A 22 -4.19 -12.74 -14.77
CA VAL A 22 -4.59 -12.84 -13.36
C VAL A 22 -5.96 -13.53 -13.27
N VAL A 23 -6.04 -14.58 -12.46
CA VAL A 23 -7.29 -15.30 -12.23
C VAL A 23 -8.19 -14.46 -11.33
N ALA A 24 -9.38 -14.12 -11.85
CA ALA A 24 -10.43 -13.49 -11.05
C ALA A 24 -11.40 -14.54 -10.50
N ARG A 25 -11.76 -14.45 -9.22
CA ARG A 25 -12.79 -15.28 -8.59
C ARG A 25 -13.84 -14.39 -7.92
N ALA A 26 -15.09 -14.54 -8.31
CA ALA A 26 -16.22 -13.80 -7.74
C ALA A 26 -17.11 -14.73 -6.89
N PHE A 27 -17.49 -14.27 -5.71
CA PHE A 27 -18.32 -14.98 -4.76
C PHE A 27 -19.61 -14.18 -4.52
N GLY A 28 -20.77 -14.85 -4.59
CA GLY A 28 -22.11 -14.23 -4.55
C GLY A 28 -22.58 -13.81 -3.16
N ALA A 29 -21.75 -13.92 -2.12
CA ALA A 29 -22.10 -13.51 -0.75
C ALA A 29 -20.83 -13.28 0.08
N LEU A 30 -20.96 -12.55 1.19
CA LEU A 30 -19.94 -12.45 2.21
C LEU A 30 -19.73 -13.80 2.89
N PRO A 31 -18.48 -14.21 3.18
CA PRO A 31 -18.20 -15.45 3.89
C PRO A 31 -18.42 -15.28 5.40
N ASP A 32 -19.27 -16.12 5.97
CA ASP A 32 -19.28 -16.30 7.42
C ASP A 32 -17.96 -16.91 7.93
N GLN A 33 -17.84 -17.10 9.24
CA GLN A 33 -16.65 -17.68 9.84
C GLN A 33 -16.30 -19.05 9.26
N SER A 34 -17.27 -19.94 9.07
CA SER A 34 -17.04 -21.29 8.55
C SER A 34 -16.58 -21.27 7.09
N ALA A 35 -17.27 -20.48 6.26
CA ALA A 35 -16.94 -20.30 4.85
C ALA A 35 -15.55 -19.67 4.69
N SER A 36 -15.22 -18.69 5.54
CA SER A 36 -13.90 -18.04 5.47
C SER A 36 -12.75 -18.98 5.75
N LEU A 37 -12.90 -19.92 6.71
CA LEU A 37 -11.90 -20.94 7.00
C LEU A 37 -11.77 -21.97 5.86
N ALA A 38 -12.87 -22.32 5.19
CA ALA A 38 -12.83 -23.20 4.03
C ALA A 38 -12.13 -22.53 2.85
N LEU A 39 -12.39 -21.24 2.61
CA LEU A 39 -11.73 -20.45 1.56
C LEU A 39 -10.24 -20.23 1.85
N LEU A 40 -9.84 -20.04 3.11
CA LEU A 40 -8.44 -19.98 3.49
C LEU A 40 -7.71 -21.28 3.14
N ARG A 41 -8.32 -22.44 3.40
CA ARG A 41 -7.75 -23.73 3.00
C ARG A 41 -7.60 -23.85 1.49
N THR A 42 -8.59 -23.36 0.72
CA THR A 42 -8.48 -23.30 -0.75
C THR A 42 -7.27 -22.49 -1.19
N ILE A 43 -6.97 -21.35 -0.55
CA ILE A 43 -5.77 -20.56 -0.83
C ILE A 43 -4.49 -21.33 -0.45
N ALA A 44 -4.49 -22.00 0.69
CA ALA A 44 -3.32 -22.72 1.20
C ALA A 44 -2.96 -23.95 0.35
N ASP A 45 -3.97 -24.67 -0.15
CA ASP A 45 -3.80 -25.88 -0.95
C ASP A 45 -3.35 -25.63 -2.39
N GLU A 46 -3.45 -24.34 -2.86
CA GLU A 46 -2.98 -23.99 -4.22
C GLU A 46 -1.45 -24.10 -4.31
N THR A 47 -1.00 -24.81 -5.34
CA THR A 47 0.43 -25.06 -5.56
C THR A 47 1.16 -23.95 -6.32
N CYS A 48 0.42 -22.96 -6.85
CA CYS A 48 1.01 -21.82 -7.56
C CYS A 48 1.88 -20.99 -6.61
N THR A 49 3.10 -20.66 -7.07
CA THR A 49 4.02 -19.77 -6.36
C THR A 49 4.38 -18.62 -7.29
N PRO A 50 3.59 -17.54 -7.32
CA PRO A 50 3.92 -16.37 -8.09
C PRO A 50 5.18 -15.70 -7.53
N GLY A 51 5.87 -14.93 -8.36
CA GLY A 51 7.08 -14.23 -7.98
C GLY A 51 7.24 -12.91 -8.72
N PRO A 52 8.26 -12.11 -8.37
CA PRO A 52 8.53 -10.84 -9.01
C PRO A 52 8.94 -11.01 -10.47
N PHE A 53 8.77 -9.93 -11.24
CA PHE A 53 9.14 -9.89 -12.65
C PHE A 53 10.27 -8.91 -12.90
N ALA A 54 11.41 -9.36 -13.39
CA ALA A 54 12.44 -8.45 -13.91
C ALA A 54 11.89 -7.64 -15.10
N PRO A 55 12.16 -6.32 -15.17
CA PRO A 55 11.73 -5.51 -16.30
C PRO A 55 12.38 -5.99 -17.61
N ARG A 56 11.67 -5.82 -18.71
CA ARG A 56 12.11 -6.20 -20.03
C ARG A 56 11.83 -5.07 -21.02
N GLN A 57 12.80 -4.80 -21.88
CA GLN A 57 12.67 -3.78 -22.90
C GLN A 57 12.03 -4.29 -24.21
N PRO A 58 11.22 -3.48 -24.89
CA PRO A 58 10.78 -2.14 -24.46
C PRO A 58 9.84 -2.22 -23.26
N LEU A 59 9.90 -1.21 -22.38
CA LEU A 59 9.08 -1.09 -21.17
C LEU A 59 8.15 0.13 -21.29
N ALA A 60 6.88 -0.05 -21.00
CA ALA A 60 5.90 1.02 -20.94
C ALA A 60 5.22 1.06 -19.56
N LEU A 61 4.89 2.24 -19.06
CA LEU A 61 4.05 2.42 -17.87
C LEU A 61 2.61 2.70 -18.30
N TYR A 62 1.63 2.13 -17.59
CA TYR A 62 0.22 2.43 -17.78
C TYR A 62 -0.37 3.04 -16.52
N GLY A 63 -0.85 4.29 -16.63
CA GLY A 63 -1.32 5.12 -15.53
C GLY A 63 -0.28 6.16 -15.13
N ALA A 64 -0.64 7.45 -15.26
CA ALA A 64 0.23 8.58 -14.97
C ALA A 64 -0.14 9.35 -13.69
N GLY A 65 -0.92 8.73 -12.82
CA GLY A 65 -1.31 9.26 -11.51
C GLY A 65 -0.17 9.24 -10.48
N ASN A 66 -0.52 9.23 -9.19
CA ASN A 66 0.47 9.21 -8.09
C ASN A 66 1.38 7.99 -8.16
N LEU A 67 0.80 6.79 -8.33
CA LEU A 67 1.59 5.56 -8.46
C LEU A 67 2.44 5.55 -9.72
N GLY A 68 1.95 6.11 -10.84
CA GLY A 68 2.74 6.23 -12.06
C GLY A 68 3.97 7.12 -11.88
N ARG A 69 3.86 8.23 -11.13
CA ARG A 69 5.01 9.08 -10.78
C ARG A 69 6.01 8.33 -9.90
N LEU A 70 5.53 7.62 -8.89
CA LEU A 70 6.39 6.76 -8.06
C LEU A 70 7.09 5.69 -8.92
N ALA A 71 6.35 5.05 -9.82
CA ALA A 71 6.91 4.03 -10.72
C ALA A 71 8.03 4.59 -11.59
N ARG A 72 7.83 5.76 -12.21
CA ARG A 72 8.86 6.48 -12.95
C ARG A 72 10.10 6.74 -12.10
N ASP A 73 9.90 7.29 -10.92
CA ASP A 73 11.01 7.71 -10.07
C ASP A 73 11.77 6.51 -9.52
N HIS A 74 11.06 5.42 -9.17
CA HIS A 74 11.65 4.15 -8.77
C HIS A 74 12.47 3.51 -9.90
N LEU A 75 11.91 3.36 -11.11
CA LEU A 75 12.63 2.78 -12.25
C LEU A 75 13.93 3.57 -12.52
N ARG A 76 13.87 4.90 -12.54
CA ARG A 76 15.07 5.74 -12.70
C ARG A 76 16.09 5.51 -11.58
N ALA A 77 15.63 5.38 -10.34
CA ALA A 77 16.51 5.16 -9.18
C ALA A 77 17.22 3.80 -9.24
N VAL A 78 16.58 2.78 -9.82
CA VAL A 78 17.20 1.45 -10.02
C VAL A 78 17.97 1.33 -11.34
N GLY A 79 18.00 2.39 -12.16
CA GLY A 79 18.74 2.42 -13.43
C GLY A 79 18.01 1.76 -14.58
N GLU A 80 16.68 1.66 -14.50
CA GLU A 80 15.85 1.12 -15.56
C GLU A 80 15.19 2.25 -16.37
N ASP A 81 15.30 2.15 -17.68
CA ASP A 81 14.61 3.05 -18.60
C ASP A 81 13.24 2.49 -19.01
N PHE A 82 12.36 3.38 -19.43
CA PHE A 82 11.08 3.05 -20.02
C PHE A 82 10.81 3.96 -21.23
N ASP A 83 10.14 3.42 -22.26
CA ASP A 83 9.99 4.10 -23.55
C ASP A 83 8.89 5.15 -23.56
N LEU A 84 7.81 4.88 -22.84
CA LEU A 84 6.65 5.78 -22.78
C LEU A 84 5.77 5.52 -21.57
N VAL A 85 4.93 6.50 -21.25
CA VAL A 85 3.84 6.38 -20.28
C VAL A 85 2.52 6.53 -21.02
N VAL A 86 1.58 5.67 -20.72
CA VAL A 86 0.25 5.63 -21.35
C VAL A 86 -0.80 6.05 -20.34
N ASP A 87 -1.59 7.07 -20.67
CA ASP A 87 -2.71 7.51 -19.83
C ASP A 87 -3.83 8.12 -20.69
N ARG A 88 -5.09 7.90 -20.33
CA ARG A 88 -6.24 8.49 -21.03
C ARG A 88 -6.28 10.01 -20.95
N ASN A 89 -5.69 10.57 -19.88
CA ASN A 89 -5.60 12.01 -19.64
C ASN A 89 -4.23 12.58 -20.05
N ALA A 90 -3.51 11.93 -20.96
CA ALA A 90 -2.13 12.27 -21.34
C ALA A 90 -1.93 13.75 -21.63
N GLU A 91 -2.83 14.38 -22.40
CA GLU A 91 -2.75 15.79 -22.78
C GLU A 91 -2.82 16.72 -21.55
N ALA A 92 -3.81 16.54 -20.69
CA ALA A 92 -3.97 17.33 -19.47
C ALA A 92 -2.80 17.14 -18.49
N LEU A 93 -2.31 15.92 -18.34
CA LEU A 93 -1.18 15.59 -17.46
C LEU A 93 0.15 16.13 -18.00
N ALA A 94 0.34 16.17 -19.31
CA ALA A 94 1.50 16.79 -19.95
C ALA A 94 1.54 18.30 -19.70
N ALA A 95 0.39 18.97 -19.77
CA ALA A 95 0.28 20.41 -19.49
C ALA A 95 0.59 20.76 -18.03
N GLY A 96 0.35 19.84 -17.09
CA GLY A 96 0.61 20.01 -15.65
C GLY A 96 2.09 19.95 -15.23
N GLY A 97 3.03 19.70 -16.15
CA GLY A 97 4.48 19.72 -15.93
C GLY A 97 5.07 18.56 -15.12
N GLY A 98 4.25 17.75 -14.46
CA GLY A 98 4.73 16.62 -13.63
C GLY A 98 5.37 15.46 -14.41
N TRP A 99 5.29 15.51 -15.76
CA TRP A 99 5.85 14.52 -16.68
C TRP A 99 6.85 15.15 -17.68
N ALA A 100 7.43 16.29 -17.36
CA ALA A 100 8.41 16.94 -18.23
C ALA A 100 9.57 15.98 -18.59
N GLY A 101 9.93 15.97 -19.88
CA GLY A 101 10.98 15.08 -20.40
C GLY A 101 10.58 13.61 -20.53
N THR A 102 9.30 13.27 -20.33
CA THR A 102 8.78 11.89 -20.49
C THR A 102 7.79 11.86 -21.66
N ARG A 103 7.89 10.82 -22.50
CA ARG A 103 6.91 10.59 -23.58
C ARG A 103 5.61 10.08 -22.98
N LEU A 104 4.62 10.98 -22.82
CA LEU A 104 3.29 10.66 -22.31
C LEU A 104 2.30 10.65 -23.49
N VAL A 105 1.55 9.55 -23.66
CA VAL A 105 0.68 9.32 -24.82
C VAL A 105 -0.69 8.79 -24.43
N HIS A 106 -1.70 9.13 -25.23
CA HIS A 106 -3.02 8.51 -25.12
C HIS A 106 -2.96 7.03 -25.56
N PRO A 107 -3.74 6.10 -24.99
CA PRO A 107 -3.76 4.69 -25.38
C PRO A 107 -3.94 4.42 -26.89
N ASP A 108 -4.75 5.24 -27.57
CA ASP A 108 -5.00 5.11 -29.01
C ASP A 108 -3.82 5.56 -29.87
N ALA A 109 -2.89 6.33 -29.32
CA ALA A 109 -1.70 6.79 -30.02
C ALA A 109 -0.53 5.81 -29.97
N VAL A 110 -0.67 4.69 -29.24
CA VAL A 110 0.35 3.64 -29.17
C VAL A 110 0.15 2.69 -30.34
N ASP A 111 1.21 2.53 -31.15
CA ASP A 111 1.18 1.63 -32.29
C ASP A 111 1.11 0.17 -31.90
N THR A 112 0.62 -0.66 -32.85
CA THR A 112 0.40 -2.11 -32.62
C THR A 112 1.69 -2.87 -32.31
N GLU A 113 2.81 -2.47 -32.91
CA GLU A 113 4.09 -3.15 -32.71
C GLU A 113 4.62 -2.90 -31.29
N MET A 114 4.52 -1.69 -30.79
CA MET A 114 4.86 -1.37 -29.41
C MET A 114 4.00 -2.17 -28.45
N LYS A 115 2.68 -2.24 -28.65
CA LYS A 115 1.77 -3.01 -27.78
C LYS A 115 2.12 -4.51 -27.75
N ARG A 116 2.57 -5.07 -28.87
CA ARG A 116 2.95 -6.49 -28.96
C ARG A 116 4.28 -6.83 -28.31
N ARG A 117 5.23 -5.88 -28.28
CA ARG A 117 6.62 -6.14 -27.86
C ARG A 117 6.92 -5.67 -26.45
N ALA A 118 6.28 -4.59 -26.02
CA ALA A 118 6.58 -4.00 -24.74
C ALA A 118 5.99 -4.80 -23.57
N MET A 119 6.76 -4.86 -22.49
CA MET A 119 6.22 -5.14 -21.16
C MET A 119 5.46 -3.90 -20.69
N LEU A 120 4.21 -4.07 -20.29
CA LEU A 120 3.35 -3.00 -19.79
C LEU A 120 3.24 -3.09 -18.27
N ALA A 121 3.91 -2.19 -17.56
CA ALA A 121 3.82 -2.05 -16.13
C ALA A 121 2.59 -1.23 -15.73
N VAL A 122 1.58 -1.86 -15.15
CA VAL A 122 0.34 -1.19 -14.74
C VAL A 122 0.52 -0.55 -13.38
N SER A 123 0.48 0.77 -13.32
CA SER A 123 0.58 1.60 -12.11
C SER A 123 -0.78 2.14 -11.66
N ILE A 124 -1.78 1.27 -11.60
CA ILE A 124 -3.14 1.57 -11.15
C ILE A 124 -3.53 0.53 -10.09
N VAL A 125 -3.88 1.00 -8.91
CA VAL A 125 -4.37 0.19 -7.78
C VAL A 125 -5.74 0.67 -7.27
N THR A 126 -6.33 1.64 -7.96
CA THR A 126 -7.61 2.27 -7.60
C THR A 126 -8.81 1.62 -8.29
N SER A 127 -8.57 0.59 -9.08
CA SER A 127 -9.60 -0.20 -9.76
C SER A 127 -9.20 -1.68 -9.80
N PRO A 128 -10.16 -2.60 -10.00
CA PRO A 128 -9.86 -4.01 -10.17
C PRO A 128 -8.83 -4.25 -11.28
N TYR A 129 -7.86 -5.11 -11.01
CA TYR A 129 -6.75 -5.37 -11.96
C TYR A 129 -7.18 -6.31 -13.09
N ALA A 130 -7.88 -7.40 -12.79
CA ALA A 130 -8.23 -8.41 -13.79
C ALA A 130 -9.09 -7.87 -14.94
N PRO A 131 -10.15 -7.05 -14.71
CA PRO A 131 -10.87 -6.39 -15.79
C PRO A 131 -10.00 -5.39 -16.59
N LEU A 132 -9.09 -4.69 -15.90
CA LEU A 132 -8.17 -3.76 -16.56
C LEU A 132 -7.19 -4.53 -17.48
N GLU A 133 -6.60 -5.60 -16.96
CA GLU A 133 -5.71 -6.48 -17.75
C GLU A 133 -6.41 -7.05 -18.98
N ALA A 134 -7.65 -7.53 -18.83
CA ALA A 134 -8.46 -8.03 -19.94
C ALA A 134 -8.72 -6.95 -21.00
N ALA A 135 -9.05 -5.72 -20.58
CA ALA A 135 -9.23 -4.59 -21.49
C ALA A 135 -7.95 -4.20 -22.23
N LEU A 136 -6.81 -4.21 -21.53
CA LEU A 136 -5.50 -3.93 -22.12
C LEU A 136 -5.09 -5.05 -23.10
N SER A 137 -5.34 -6.31 -22.78
CA SER A 137 -5.11 -7.45 -23.66
C SER A 137 -5.96 -7.33 -24.93
N ALA A 138 -7.24 -7.00 -24.80
CA ALA A 138 -8.13 -6.75 -25.95
C ALA A 138 -7.66 -5.56 -26.81
N ALA A 139 -7.02 -4.55 -26.19
CA ALA A 139 -6.40 -3.42 -26.91
C ALA A 139 -5.06 -3.76 -27.59
N GLY A 140 -4.60 -5.01 -27.48
CA GLY A 140 -3.43 -5.53 -28.19
C GLY A 140 -2.14 -5.66 -27.39
N TRP A 141 -2.14 -5.33 -26.09
CA TRP A 141 -1.00 -5.60 -25.21
C TRP A 141 -0.86 -7.10 -24.92
N ARG A 142 0.38 -7.60 -24.78
CA ARG A 142 0.65 -9.03 -24.63
C ARG A 142 1.38 -9.41 -23.34
N ASP A 143 2.15 -8.50 -22.78
CA ASP A 143 2.94 -8.71 -21.59
C ASP A 143 2.55 -7.63 -20.56
N ILE A 144 1.55 -7.92 -19.75
CA ILE A 144 0.92 -6.96 -18.81
C ILE A 144 1.24 -7.42 -17.40
N VAL A 145 1.77 -6.52 -16.55
CA VAL A 145 2.16 -6.85 -15.18
C VAL A 145 1.82 -5.71 -14.24
N PRO A 146 1.46 -5.97 -12.97
CA PRO A 146 1.40 -4.93 -11.95
C PRO A 146 2.78 -4.29 -11.75
N PHE A 147 2.86 -2.97 -11.67
CA PHE A 147 4.14 -2.28 -11.45
C PHE A 147 4.85 -2.76 -10.18
N TYR A 148 4.11 -3.00 -9.09
CA TYR A 148 4.71 -3.48 -7.85
C TYR A 148 5.39 -4.83 -7.97
N ASP A 149 4.96 -5.70 -8.88
CA ASP A 149 5.61 -6.99 -9.12
C ASP A 149 6.97 -6.81 -9.83
N ILE A 150 7.11 -5.73 -10.63
CA ILE A 150 8.42 -5.33 -11.16
C ILE A 150 9.28 -4.71 -10.05
N ALA A 151 8.72 -3.77 -9.27
CA ALA A 151 9.44 -3.12 -8.19
C ALA A 151 9.99 -4.13 -7.17
N GLU A 152 9.28 -5.22 -6.92
CA GLU A 152 9.69 -6.28 -6.02
C GLU A 152 10.98 -6.99 -6.47
N SER A 153 11.26 -7.05 -7.77
CA SER A 153 12.52 -7.61 -8.30
C SER A 153 13.77 -6.80 -7.88
N PHE A 154 13.56 -5.59 -7.35
CA PHE A 154 14.61 -4.70 -6.87
C PHE A 154 14.62 -4.52 -5.34
N ARG A 155 13.87 -5.35 -4.59
CA ARG A 155 13.72 -5.22 -3.14
C ARG A 155 15.06 -5.09 -2.41
N ASP A 156 16.06 -5.85 -2.82
CA ASP A 156 17.39 -5.86 -2.19
C ASP A 156 18.22 -4.60 -2.44
N ARG A 157 17.80 -3.74 -3.39
CA ARG A 157 18.52 -2.51 -3.75
C ARG A 157 17.71 -1.25 -3.41
N HIS A 158 16.44 -1.28 -3.72
CA HIS A 158 15.55 -0.12 -3.62
C HIS A 158 14.13 -0.60 -3.29
N PRO A 159 13.84 -0.87 -2.03
CA PRO A 159 12.58 -1.48 -1.66
C PRO A 159 11.41 -0.51 -1.86
N LEU A 160 10.34 -1.04 -2.45
CA LEU A 160 8.99 -0.51 -2.29
C LEU A 160 8.18 -1.58 -1.58
N SER A 161 7.66 -1.27 -0.41
CA SER A 161 7.05 -2.25 0.50
C SER A 161 5.72 -2.85 0.03
N ASN A 162 5.29 -2.59 -1.22
CA ASN A 162 3.95 -2.95 -1.70
C ASN A 162 3.89 -4.12 -2.69
N GLY A 163 5.03 -4.71 -3.08
CA GLY A 163 5.12 -5.74 -4.12
C GLY A 163 5.30 -7.17 -3.63
N TRP A 164 5.49 -7.40 -2.33
CA TRP A 164 5.86 -8.69 -1.77
C TRP A 164 4.86 -9.82 -2.05
N PHE A 165 5.37 -11.05 -2.05
CA PHE A 165 4.62 -12.28 -2.23
C PHE A 165 4.66 -13.10 -0.95
N ALA A 166 3.53 -13.67 -0.56
CA ALA A 166 3.48 -14.60 0.58
C ALA A 166 3.97 -15.99 0.14
N GLU A 167 4.83 -16.58 0.96
CA GLU A 167 5.26 -17.96 0.80
C GLU A 167 4.08 -18.94 1.00
N PRO A 168 4.19 -20.18 0.53
CA PRO A 168 3.22 -21.23 0.85
C PRO A 168 2.98 -21.36 2.34
N PHE A 169 1.70 -21.41 2.74
CA PHE A 169 1.32 -21.49 4.15
C PHE A 169 1.54 -22.88 4.70
N SER A 170 2.21 -22.96 5.85
CA SER A 170 2.25 -24.17 6.68
C SER A 170 0.93 -24.37 7.44
N ASP A 171 0.72 -25.55 8.03
CA ASP A 171 -0.45 -25.80 8.88
C ASP A 171 -0.55 -24.83 10.06
N ASN A 172 0.60 -24.39 10.59
CA ASN A 172 0.65 -23.37 11.66
C ASN A 172 0.20 -21.99 11.14
N ASP A 173 0.60 -21.61 9.93
CA ASP A 173 0.15 -20.36 9.33
C ASP A 173 -1.35 -20.38 9.07
N VAL A 174 -1.87 -21.49 8.52
CA VAL A 174 -3.32 -21.67 8.30
C VAL A 174 -4.09 -21.58 9.61
N ALA A 175 -3.58 -22.18 10.67
CA ALA A 175 -4.22 -22.11 11.99
C ALA A 175 -4.22 -20.68 12.56
N ALA A 176 -3.09 -19.96 12.45
CA ALA A 176 -2.95 -18.60 12.95
C ALA A 176 -3.79 -17.59 12.13
N ILE A 177 -3.76 -17.67 10.79
CA ILE A 177 -4.62 -16.86 9.92
C ILE A 177 -6.10 -17.17 10.19
N GLY A 178 -6.43 -18.45 10.39
CA GLY A 178 -7.80 -18.89 10.72
C GLY A 178 -8.30 -18.30 12.04
N ALA A 179 -7.44 -18.19 13.05
CA ALA A 179 -7.77 -17.54 14.31
C ALA A 179 -8.09 -16.03 14.09
N VAL A 180 -7.27 -15.32 13.31
CA VAL A 180 -7.53 -13.93 12.94
C VAL A 180 -8.84 -13.77 12.15
N LEU A 181 -9.09 -14.63 11.15
CA LEU A 181 -10.35 -14.61 10.39
C LEU A 181 -11.57 -14.80 11.30
N SER A 182 -11.44 -15.67 12.32
CA SER A 182 -12.50 -15.94 13.28
C SER A 182 -12.77 -14.79 14.24
N ALA A 183 -11.76 -13.96 14.52
CA ALA A 183 -11.83 -12.87 15.48
C ALA A 183 -12.32 -11.53 14.86
N TRP A 184 -12.49 -11.44 13.55
CA TRP A 184 -13.08 -10.24 12.93
C TRP A 184 -14.55 -10.07 13.34
N ASP A 185 -14.92 -8.83 13.60
CA ASP A 185 -16.26 -8.45 14.07
C ASP A 185 -17.35 -8.68 13.02
N ASP A 186 -17.02 -8.58 11.73
CA ASP A 186 -17.99 -8.73 10.63
C ASP A 186 -17.49 -9.58 9.45
N ASP A 187 -18.43 -10.08 8.64
CA ASP A 187 -18.14 -10.89 7.47
C ASP A 187 -17.50 -10.08 6.33
N LEU A 188 -17.68 -8.76 6.30
CA LEU A 188 -17.02 -7.86 5.37
C LEU A 188 -15.50 -7.85 5.62
N SER A 189 -15.08 -7.86 6.89
CA SER A 189 -13.67 -7.98 7.26
C SER A 189 -13.07 -9.32 6.82
N ARG A 190 -13.82 -10.42 6.96
CA ARG A 190 -13.43 -11.75 6.49
C ARG A 190 -13.23 -11.76 4.98
N ALA A 191 -14.17 -11.19 4.23
CA ALA A 191 -14.11 -11.07 2.78
C ALA A 191 -12.88 -10.28 2.33
N HIS A 192 -12.68 -9.08 2.85
CA HIS A 192 -11.53 -8.22 2.52
C HIS A 192 -10.19 -8.85 2.92
N HIS A 193 -10.13 -9.54 4.05
CA HIS A 193 -8.91 -10.22 4.46
C HIS A 193 -8.57 -11.39 3.51
N LEU A 194 -9.55 -12.18 3.10
CA LEU A 194 -9.36 -13.25 2.10
C LEU A 194 -8.94 -12.69 0.73
N GLN A 195 -9.52 -11.56 0.28
CA GLN A 195 -9.07 -10.88 -0.94
C GLN A 195 -7.60 -10.48 -0.85
N PHE A 196 -7.19 -9.92 0.28
CA PHE A 196 -5.81 -9.54 0.52
C PHE A 196 -4.87 -10.75 0.49
N ILE A 197 -5.22 -11.83 1.20
CA ILE A 197 -4.43 -13.07 1.26
C ILE A 197 -4.34 -13.72 -0.12
N ALA A 198 -5.45 -13.82 -0.86
CA ALA A 198 -5.47 -14.43 -2.19
C ALA A 198 -4.54 -13.70 -3.18
N TRP A 199 -4.54 -12.37 -3.15
CA TRP A 199 -3.59 -11.60 -3.94
C TRP A 199 -2.14 -11.85 -3.52
N ARG A 200 -1.85 -11.78 -2.23
CA ARG A 200 -0.48 -11.92 -1.72
C ARG A 200 0.10 -13.31 -1.94
N ARG A 201 -0.73 -14.35 -1.77
CA ARG A 201 -0.28 -15.74 -1.89
C ARG A 201 -0.34 -16.27 -3.32
N LEU A 202 -1.34 -15.87 -4.11
CA LEU A 202 -1.65 -16.51 -5.38
C LEU A 202 -1.61 -15.55 -6.59
N ARG A 203 -1.56 -14.24 -6.39
CA ARG A 203 -1.85 -13.23 -7.42
C ARG A 203 -3.19 -13.48 -8.09
N GLN A 204 -4.20 -13.86 -7.30
CA GLN A 204 -5.58 -13.97 -7.72
C GLN A 204 -6.38 -12.78 -7.21
N GLU A 205 -7.25 -12.24 -8.04
CA GLU A 205 -8.17 -11.17 -7.66
C GLU A 205 -9.51 -11.80 -7.24
N TRP A 206 -9.75 -11.82 -5.93
CA TRP A 206 -11.00 -12.28 -5.37
C TRP A 206 -11.95 -11.10 -5.15
N SER A 207 -13.25 -11.33 -5.29
CA SER A 207 -14.30 -10.35 -4.97
C SER A 207 -15.50 -11.04 -4.35
N PHE A 208 -16.20 -10.35 -3.46
CA PHE A 208 -17.39 -10.85 -2.80
C PHE A 208 -18.52 -9.83 -2.97
N ASP A 209 -19.73 -10.30 -3.30
CA ASP A 209 -20.91 -9.45 -3.30
C ASP A 209 -21.12 -8.88 -1.88
N GLY A 210 -21.29 -7.56 -1.80
CA GLY A 210 -21.38 -6.87 -0.52
C GLY A 210 -20.02 -6.45 0.11
N ALA A 211 -18.88 -6.73 -0.55
CA ALA A 211 -17.56 -6.27 -0.11
C ALA A 211 -16.94 -5.27 -1.10
N PRO A 212 -17.48 -4.06 -1.24
CA PRO A 212 -16.89 -3.05 -2.11
C PRO A 212 -15.53 -2.56 -1.56
N VAL A 213 -14.54 -2.44 -2.43
CA VAL A 213 -13.30 -1.74 -2.12
C VAL A 213 -13.55 -0.25 -2.26
N THR A 214 -13.46 0.50 -1.16
CA THR A 214 -13.76 1.93 -1.08
C THR A 214 -12.48 2.73 -0.87
N ILE A 215 -12.15 3.66 -1.77
CA ILE A 215 -10.88 4.39 -1.76
C ILE A 215 -10.97 5.63 -0.87
N ASP A 216 -12.12 6.29 -0.89
CA ASP A 216 -12.28 7.64 -0.34
C ASP A 216 -12.46 7.69 1.18
N ASP A 217 -12.80 6.57 1.82
CA ASP A 217 -13.02 6.47 3.27
C ASP A 217 -11.84 5.87 4.06
N ARG A 218 -10.69 5.65 3.41
CA ARG A 218 -9.49 5.12 4.06
C ARG A 218 -9.13 5.91 5.32
N PHE A 219 -8.96 5.22 6.43
CA PHE A 219 -8.73 5.68 7.80
C PHE A 219 -9.98 6.26 8.51
N PHE A 220 -11.00 6.69 7.77
CA PHE A 220 -12.21 7.33 8.28
C PHE A 220 -13.46 6.63 7.72
N ILE A 221 -13.53 5.29 7.91
CA ILE A 221 -14.71 4.50 7.56
C ILE A 221 -15.91 4.94 8.42
N PRO A 222 -17.15 4.69 7.99
CA PRO A 222 -18.35 5.09 8.76
C PRO A 222 -18.29 4.68 10.23
N GLN A 223 -17.82 3.46 10.53
CA GLN A 223 -17.71 2.97 11.91
C GLN A 223 -16.70 3.76 12.77
N ILE A 224 -15.71 4.41 12.14
CA ILE A 224 -14.79 5.32 12.85
C ILE A 224 -15.45 6.67 13.05
N LEU A 225 -16.05 7.23 12.00
CA LEU A 225 -16.73 8.54 12.07
C LEU A 225 -17.85 8.55 13.13
N ASP A 226 -18.62 7.46 13.22
CA ASP A 226 -19.72 7.32 14.18
C ASP A 226 -19.27 7.36 15.65
N VAL A 227 -18.03 6.96 15.94
CA VAL A 227 -17.48 6.88 17.31
C VAL A 227 -16.46 7.96 17.63
N MET A 228 -16.11 8.80 16.67
CA MET A 228 -15.24 9.96 16.91
C MET A 228 -15.94 10.96 17.83
N ARG A 229 -15.16 11.58 18.72
CA ARG A 229 -15.67 12.53 19.73
C ARG A 229 -15.07 13.91 19.48
N PRO A 230 -15.77 14.98 19.83
CA PRO A 230 -15.15 16.28 19.99
C PRO A 230 -13.94 16.18 20.94
N ASN A 231 -12.88 16.94 20.68
CA ASN A 231 -11.66 16.95 21.49
C ASN A 231 -10.78 15.67 21.37
N GLU A 232 -10.81 14.97 20.25
CA GLU A 232 -9.84 13.89 20.00
C GLU A 232 -8.40 14.41 20.08
N ARG A 233 -7.53 13.57 20.63
CA ARG A 233 -6.08 13.73 20.58
C ARG A 233 -5.55 12.75 19.55
N PHE A 234 -5.29 13.27 18.34
CA PHE A 234 -4.89 12.48 17.19
C PHE A 234 -3.38 12.32 17.11
N LEU A 235 -2.91 11.09 16.98
CA LEU A 235 -1.54 10.75 16.67
C LEU A 235 -1.50 10.20 15.25
N ASP A 236 -0.91 10.96 14.31
CA ASP A 236 -0.75 10.62 12.90
C ASP A 236 0.70 10.19 12.65
N ALA A 237 0.99 8.90 12.79
CA ALA A 237 2.32 8.35 12.54
C ALA A 237 2.46 7.93 11.06
N GLY A 238 3.51 8.46 10.41
CA GLY A 238 3.66 8.47 8.96
C GLY A 238 2.74 9.52 8.32
N ALA A 239 2.81 10.76 8.81
CA ALA A 239 1.93 11.85 8.39
C ALA A 239 2.22 12.33 6.96
N HIS A 240 3.40 11.99 6.39
CA HIS A 240 3.85 12.36 5.06
C HIS A 240 3.66 13.87 4.81
N HIS A 241 2.85 14.27 3.85
CA HIS A 241 2.56 15.67 3.52
C HIS A 241 1.38 16.27 4.30
N GLY A 242 0.78 15.51 5.25
CA GLY A 242 -0.31 15.99 6.11
C GLY A 242 -1.71 15.87 5.53
N SER A 243 -1.92 15.11 4.47
CA SER A 243 -3.26 14.93 3.87
C SER A 243 -4.25 14.25 4.82
N VAL A 244 -3.78 13.24 5.60
CA VAL A 244 -4.61 12.56 6.60
C VAL A 244 -4.90 13.48 7.79
N THR A 245 -3.89 14.23 8.24
CA THR A 245 -4.05 15.29 9.26
C THR A 245 -5.10 16.33 8.81
N ALA A 246 -5.02 16.80 7.57
CA ALA A 246 -6.00 17.76 7.02
C ALA A 246 -7.41 17.18 6.95
N ARG A 247 -7.53 15.92 6.54
CA ARG A 247 -8.81 15.23 6.54
C ARG A 247 -9.38 15.04 7.95
N PHE A 248 -8.56 14.64 8.92
CA PHE A 248 -9.01 14.54 10.31
C PHE A 248 -9.58 15.87 10.83
N ILE A 249 -8.92 17.00 10.51
CA ILE A 249 -9.40 18.34 10.88
C ILE A 249 -10.76 18.63 10.23
N ALA A 250 -10.95 18.24 8.97
CA ALA A 250 -12.23 18.40 8.26
C ALA A 250 -13.33 17.53 8.86
N GLU A 251 -13.06 16.24 9.15
CA GLU A 251 -14.03 15.30 9.73
C GLU A 251 -14.45 15.67 11.16
N THR A 252 -13.62 16.46 11.86
CA THR A 252 -13.93 16.98 13.20
C THR A 252 -14.47 18.41 13.20
N ASP A 253 -14.75 19.02 12.04
CA ASP A 253 -15.10 20.44 11.91
C ASP A 253 -14.10 21.36 12.65
N GLY A 254 -12.82 20.97 12.71
CA GLY A 254 -11.76 21.66 13.44
C GLY A 254 -11.84 21.54 14.97
N GLN A 255 -12.73 20.70 15.51
CA GLN A 255 -12.92 20.47 16.94
C GLN A 255 -12.08 19.27 17.41
N PHE A 256 -10.82 19.52 17.70
CA PHE A 256 -9.90 18.52 18.24
C PHE A 256 -9.08 19.14 19.41
N ALA A 257 -8.58 18.31 20.30
CA ALA A 257 -7.74 18.77 21.41
C ALA A 257 -6.30 19.01 20.97
N SER A 258 -5.70 18.05 20.27
CA SER A 258 -4.31 18.14 19.76
C SER A 258 -4.08 17.16 18.63
N ILE A 259 -3.08 17.46 17.80
CA ILE A 259 -2.54 16.56 16.80
C ILE A 259 -1.03 16.43 16.99
N LEU A 260 -0.51 15.19 17.05
CA LEU A 260 0.90 14.88 16.95
C LEU A 260 1.13 14.19 15.62
N ALA A 261 1.67 14.92 14.64
CA ALA A 261 2.00 14.42 13.31
C ALA A 261 3.47 14.02 13.27
N ILE A 262 3.74 12.76 12.99
CA ILE A 262 5.08 12.17 13.01
C ILE A 262 5.50 11.82 11.58
N GLU A 263 6.61 12.40 11.11
CA GLU A 263 7.17 12.15 9.78
C GLU A 263 8.71 12.19 9.86
N PRO A 264 9.38 11.03 9.77
CA PRO A 264 10.85 10.97 9.85
C PRO A 264 11.56 11.46 8.60
N ASP A 265 10.94 11.39 7.40
CA ASP A 265 11.56 11.86 6.17
C ASP A 265 11.58 13.40 6.12
N GLU A 266 12.77 13.97 5.92
CA GLU A 266 12.96 15.42 6.00
C GLU A 266 12.21 16.17 4.89
N GLN A 267 12.18 15.63 3.67
CA GLN A 267 11.51 16.28 2.54
C GLN A 267 9.99 16.24 2.73
N SER A 268 9.45 15.10 3.11
CA SER A 268 8.02 14.96 3.43
C SER A 268 7.62 15.83 4.60
N ARG A 269 8.46 15.90 5.65
CA ARG A 269 8.21 16.73 6.83
C ARG A 269 8.23 18.24 6.50
N ALA A 270 9.08 18.68 5.59
CA ALA A 270 9.07 20.08 5.14
C ALA A 270 7.74 20.46 4.48
N VAL A 271 7.16 19.56 3.68
CA VAL A 271 5.83 19.77 3.08
C VAL A 271 4.73 19.70 4.15
N LEU A 272 4.83 18.78 5.11
CA LEU A 272 3.92 18.68 6.25
C LEU A 272 3.88 20.00 7.07
N GLU A 273 5.04 20.63 7.31
CA GLU A 273 5.13 21.94 7.98
C GLU A 273 4.48 23.06 7.17
N GLN A 274 4.59 23.04 5.84
CA GLN A 274 3.88 23.98 4.96
C GLN A 274 2.36 23.76 5.04
N THR A 275 1.91 22.51 5.02
CA THR A 275 0.49 22.15 5.19
C THR A 275 -0.02 22.63 6.53
N ARG A 276 0.72 22.39 7.63
CA ARG A 276 0.40 22.90 8.96
C ARG A 276 0.30 24.44 8.97
N GLY A 277 1.22 25.10 8.27
CA GLY A 277 1.24 26.58 8.14
C GLY A 277 -0.01 27.15 7.50
N GLY A 278 -0.72 26.39 6.67
CA GLY A 278 -1.96 26.78 6.00
C GLY A 278 -3.20 26.75 6.88
N PHE A 279 -3.18 26.09 8.06
CA PHE A 279 -4.33 26.05 8.94
C PHE A 279 -4.51 27.35 9.74
N PRO A 280 -5.75 27.66 10.19
CA PRO A 280 -6.02 28.78 11.12
C PRO A 280 -5.12 28.74 12.35
N SER A 281 -4.80 29.90 12.91
CA SER A 281 -3.81 30.03 13.99
C SER A 281 -4.18 29.23 15.25
N ASP A 282 -5.45 29.16 15.58
CA ASP A 282 -5.97 28.39 16.71
C ASP A 282 -5.84 26.88 16.51
N GLN A 283 -6.08 26.38 15.29
CA GLN A 283 -5.85 24.97 14.93
C GLN A 283 -4.35 24.65 14.88
N ARG A 284 -3.57 25.49 14.18
CA ARG A 284 -2.13 25.33 14.03
C ARG A 284 -1.39 25.25 15.36
N SER A 285 -1.82 26.01 16.37
CA SER A 285 -1.23 25.99 17.71
C SER A 285 -1.41 24.64 18.45
N ARG A 286 -2.36 23.82 18.03
CA ARG A 286 -2.67 22.49 18.57
C ARG A 286 -2.03 21.36 17.77
N ILE A 287 -1.26 21.65 16.71
CA ILE A 287 -0.60 20.68 15.85
C ILE A 287 0.90 20.73 16.11
N THR A 288 1.46 19.62 16.58
CA THR A 288 2.90 19.41 16.76
C THR A 288 3.41 18.48 15.67
N VAL A 289 4.52 18.82 15.02
CA VAL A 289 5.22 17.96 14.06
C VAL A 289 6.47 17.40 14.73
N SER A 290 6.73 16.11 14.53
CA SER A 290 7.88 15.39 15.08
C SER A 290 8.59 14.59 13.99
N ASP A 291 9.91 14.45 14.13
CA ASP A 291 10.74 13.62 13.25
C ASP A 291 11.01 12.21 13.83
N ALA A 292 10.27 11.83 14.85
CA ALA A 292 10.41 10.55 15.52
C ALA A 292 10.34 9.37 14.53
N LEU A 293 11.24 8.42 14.69
CA LEU A 293 11.19 7.14 13.97
C LEU A 293 10.71 6.08 14.96
N LEU A 294 9.47 5.59 14.79
CA LEU A 294 8.85 4.67 15.74
C LEU A 294 9.26 3.22 15.51
N ASP A 295 9.51 2.51 16.62
CA ASP A 295 9.82 1.08 16.63
C ASP A 295 9.46 0.47 18.00
N SER A 296 9.64 -0.84 18.16
CA SER A 296 9.40 -1.57 19.39
C SER A 296 10.34 -1.20 20.54
N GLU A 297 11.53 -0.68 20.22
CA GLU A 297 12.56 -0.28 21.18
C GLU A 297 13.43 0.84 20.64
N ARG A 298 14.24 1.44 21.51
CA ARG A 298 15.25 2.41 21.09
C ARG A 298 16.51 1.70 20.61
N ARG A 299 16.78 1.81 19.29
CA ARG A 299 17.97 1.25 18.65
C ARG A 299 18.41 2.12 17.47
N THR A 300 19.60 1.89 16.94
CA THR A 300 20.04 2.51 15.70
C THR A 300 19.65 1.61 14.53
N VAL A 301 18.99 2.19 13.53
CA VAL A 301 18.56 1.49 12.31
C VAL A 301 19.03 2.24 11.07
N ARG A 302 19.08 1.54 9.95
CA ARG A 302 19.26 2.18 8.64
C ARG A 302 17.89 2.62 8.11
N PHE A 303 17.83 3.84 7.61
CA PHE A 303 16.61 4.45 7.07
C PHE A 303 16.83 4.89 5.63
N HIS A 304 15.88 4.58 4.77
CA HIS A 304 15.88 4.94 3.36
C HIS A 304 15.02 6.19 3.16
N HIS A 305 15.68 7.31 2.87
CA HIS A 305 15.05 8.60 2.59
C HIS A 305 14.71 8.77 1.11
N GLY A 306 13.84 9.70 0.82
CA GLY A 306 13.63 10.21 -0.53
C GLY A 306 12.81 9.28 -1.42
N LEU A 307 12.15 8.26 -0.86
CA LEU A 307 11.21 7.40 -1.57
C LEU A 307 9.78 7.99 -1.61
N GLY A 308 9.64 9.29 -1.32
CA GLY A 308 8.33 9.91 -1.14
C GLY A 308 7.58 9.25 0.02
N TYR A 309 6.36 8.78 -0.23
CA TYR A 309 5.57 8.09 0.80
C TYR A 309 6.08 6.68 1.16
N ALA A 310 7.09 6.15 0.48
CA ALA A 310 7.68 4.84 0.74
C ALA A 310 8.99 4.91 1.55
N SER A 311 9.37 6.06 2.12
CA SER A 311 10.53 6.18 3.00
C SER A 311 10.38 5.30 4.23
N GLN A 312 11.38 4.44 4.53
CA GLN A 312 11.21 3.33 5.45
C GLN A 312 12.48 2.89 6.17
N ILE A 313 12.33 2.16 7.27
CA ILE A 313 13.42 1.37 7.87
C ILE A 313 13.76 0.23 6.91
N SER A 314 15.02 0.16 6.46
CA SER A 314 15.47 -0.87 5.52
C SER A 314 16.96 -1.14 5.68
N PRO A 315 17.42 -2.40 5.50
CA PRO A 315 18.84 -2.72 5.44
C PRO A 315 19.58 -1.97 4.34
N THR A 316 18.89 -1.58 3.27
CA THR A 316 19.45 -0.77 2.16
C THR A 316 19.45 0.73 2.44
N GLY A 317 18.96 1.16 3.61
CA GLY A 317 18.87 2.56 4.00
C GLY A 317 20.21 3.28 3.91
N THR A 318 20.18 4.55 3.52
CA THR A 318 21.37 5.38 3.28
C THR A 318 21.83 6.18 4.49
N SER A 319 21.01 6.29 5.53
CA SER A 319 21.33 6.99 6.78
C SER A 319 21.06 6.14 8.01
N GLU A 320 21.82 6.40 9.08
CA GLU A 320 21.54 5.84 10.40
C GLU A 320 20.63 6.78 11.19
N ARG A 321 19.58 6.22 11.80
CA ARG A 321 18.63 6.95 12.63
C ARG A 321 18.38 6.18 13.94
N ALA A 322 18.24 6.92 15.03
CA ALA A 322 17.78 6.34 16.29
C ALA A 322 16.26 6.20 16.28
N THR A 323 15.76 5.03 16.64
CA THR A 323 14.33 4.80 16.87
C THR A 323 13.94 5.19 18.29
N GLN A 324 12.64 5.37 18.51
CA GLN A 324 12.04 5.50 19.83
C GLN A 324 10.69 4.78 19.87
N THR A 325 10.24 4.46 21.06
CA THR A 325 8.93 3.83 21.25
C THR A 325 7.83 4.88 21.28
N LEU A 326 6.60 4.50 20.91
CA LEU A 326 5.43 5.34 21.06
C LEU A 326 5.19 5.68 22.54
N ASP A 327 5.47 4.76 23.47
CA ASP A 327 5.41 5.03 24.91
C ASP A 327 6.35 6.14 25.35
N ALA A 328 7.54 6.24 24.77
CA ALA A 328 8.54 7.27 25.08
C ALA A 328 8.14 8.68 24.61
N LEU A 329 7.18 8.81 23.70
CA LEU A 329 6.66 10.11 23.27
C LEU A 329 5.92 10.84 24.40
N GLY A 330 5.45 10.14 25.43
CA GLY A 330 4.65 10.71 26.49
C GLY A 330 3.29 11.26 26.05
N ALA A 331 2.84 10.89 24.84
CA ALA A 331 1.56 11.29 24.29
C ALA A 331 0.40 10.55 24.96
N ALA A 332 -0.78 11.17 24.96
CA ALA A 332 -2.01 10.60 25.50
C ALA A 332 -3.08 10.54 24.40
N PRO A 333 -2.87 9.75 23.32
CA PRO A 333 -3.76 9.75 22.17
C PRO A 333 -5.11 9.14 22.51
N SER A 334 -6.15 9.65 21.87
CA SER A 334 -7.48 9.04 21.84
C SER A 334 -7.80 8.46 20.45
N PHE A 335 -6.98 8.80 19.45
CA PHE A 335 -7.00 8.25 18.12
C PHE A 335 -5.56 8.12 17.61
N VAL A 336 -5.17 6.92 17.14
CA VAL A 336 -3.85 6.61 16.60
C VAL A 336 -4.02 6.09 15.17
N LYS A 337 -3.33 6.70 14.22
CA LYS A 337 -3.15 6.17 12.87
C LYS A 337 -1.69 5.80 12.67
N LEU A 338 -1.45 4.60 12.14
CA LEU A 338 -0.12 4.10 11.78
C LEU A 338 -0.07 3.78 10.28
N HIS A 339 0.91 4.38 9.59
CA HIS A 339 1.23 4.10 8.19
C HIS A 339 2.75 4.25 8.03
N LEU A 340 3.49 3.20 8.37
CA LEU A 340 4.92 3.24 8.64
C LEU A 340 5.75 2.36 7.70
N GLU A 341 5.20 2.00 6.54
CA GLU A 341 5.87 1.26 5.48
C GLU A 341 6.54 -0.04 5.98
N GLY A 342 5.82 -0.80 6.85
CA GLY A 342 6.29 -2.05 7.48
C GLY A 342 6.74 -1.90 8.93
N GLY A 343 6.74 -0.69 9.49
CA GLY A 343 7.06 -0.43 10.91
C GLY A 343 5.87 -0.52 11.87
N GLU A 344 4.67 -0.84 11.39
CA GLU A 344 3.42 -0.75 12.17
C GLU A 344 3.44 -1.67 13.39
N LEU A 345 3.79 -2.94 13.24
CA LEU A 345 3.87 -3.89 14.35
C LEU A 345 4.93 -3.49 15.38
N GLY A 346 6.08 -2.97 14.92
CA GLY A 346 7.12 -2.43 15.81
C GLY A 346 6.60 -1.28 16.64
N ALA A 347 5.95 -0.30 16.01
CA ALA A 347 5.36 0.85 16.69
C ALA A 347 4.25 0.47 17.68
N LEU A 348 3.39 -0.50 17.32
CA LEU A 348 2.36 -1.04 18.21
C LEU A 348 2.96 -1.69 19.45
N LYS A 349 3.98 -2.55 19.28
CA LYS A 349 4.70 -3.18 20.40
C LYS A 349 5.36 -2.14 21.31
N GLY A 350 6.01 -1.12 20.72
CA GLY A 350 6.62 -0.01 21.45
C GLY A 350 5.63 0.95 22.09
N GLY A 351 4.33 0.83 21.83
CA GLY A 351 3.25 1.66 22.36
C GLY A 351 2.32 0.96 23.33
N ILE A 352 2.58 -0.28 23.71
CA ILE A 352 1.60 -1.10 24.42
C ILE A 352 1.10 -0.47 25.73
N ALA A 353 1.97 0.19 26.50
CA ALA A 353 1.56 0.84 27.75
C ALA A 353 0.63 2.04 27.47
N THR A 354 0.94 2.84 26.46
CA THR A 354 0.10 3.96 26.00
C THR A 354 -1.24 3.46 25.47
N LEU A 355 -1.24 2.44 24.62
CA LEU A 355 -2.45 1.88 24.00
C LEU A 355 -3.40 1.30 25.07
N ARG A 356 -2.87 0.54 26.03
CA ARG A 356 -3.67 0.00 27.14
C ARG A 356 -4.19 1.07 28.09
N LYS A 357 -3.39 2.11 28.37
CA LYS A 357 -3.75 3.16 29.29
C LYS A 357 -4.83 4.10 28.75
N TYR A 358 -4.68 4.53 27.50
CA TYR A 358 -5.55 5.56 26.91
C TYR A 358 -6.64 5.00 26.00
N ARG A 359 -6.56 3.72 25.65
CA ARG A 359 -7.55 3.00 24.84
C ARG A 359 -8.02 3.80 23.61
N PRO A 360 -7.08 4.23 22.73
CA PRO A 360 -7.42 5.00 21.56
C PRO A 360 -8.17 4.14 20.52
N ILE A 361 -8.89 4.78 19.59
CA ILE A 361 -9.16 4.21 18.29
C ILE A 361 -7.79 3.97 17.63
N ILE A 362 -7.58 2.79 17.02
CA ILE A 362 -6.34 2.48 16.31
C ILE A 362 -6.68 2.13 14.87
N VAL A 363 -5.98 2.77 13.94
CA VAL A 363 -6.08 2.51 12.51
C VAL A 363 -4.68 2.25 11.99
N ALA A 364 -4.40 1.02 11.56
CA ALA A 364 -3.08 0.59 11.12
C ALA A 364 -3.11 -0.02 9.73
N THR A 365 -2.24 0.45 8.83
CA THR A 365 -2.00 -0.23 7.56
C THR A 365 -1.30 -1.56 7.78
N VAL A 366 -1.63 -2.57 6.95
CA VAL A 366 -1.10 -3.94 7.13
C VAL A 366 -0.71 -4.59 5.80
N TYR A 367 -0.34 -3.80 4.79
CA TYR A 367 -0.06 -4.33 3.46
C TYR A 367 1.40 -4.19 3.02
N HIS A 368 2.30 -3.71 3.89
CA HIS A 368 3.69 -3.42 3.53
C HIS A 368 4.62 -4.64 3.67
N ASP A 369 4.24 -5.62 4.48
CA ASP A 369 4.98 -6.87 4.70
C ASP A 369 4.06 -8.04 5.05
N ALA A 370 4.67 -9.22 5.25
CA ALA A 370 3.94 -10.45 5.56
C ALA A 370 3.29 -10.44 6.96
N ASP A 371 3.80 -9.62 7.89
CA ASP A 371 3.21 -9.48 9.24
C ASP A 371 1.75 -9.01 9.17
N GLY A 372 1.38 -8.32 8.09
CA GLY A 372 0.02 -7.85 7.88
C GLY A 372 -1.01 -8.93 7.61
N ILE A 373 -0.61 -10.14 7.20
CA ILE A 373 -1.55 -11.26 7.01
C ILE A 373 -2.08 -11.74 8.36
N GLN A 374 -1.21 -11.88 9.36
CA GLN A 374 -1.60 -12.45 10.65
C GLN A 374 -0.96 -11.77 11.85
N ALA A 375 0.35 -11.48 11.82
CA ALA A 375 1.09 -11.10 13.02
C ALA A 375 0.60 -9.77 13.60
N THR A 376 0.35 -8.75 12.77
CA THR A 376 -0.15 -7.45 13.21
C THR A 376 -1.60 -7.53 13.69
N PRO A 377 -2.56 -8.13 12.96
CA PRO A 377 -3.92 -8.34 13.47
C PRO A 377 -3.97 -9.18 14.75
N ALA A 378 -3.27 -10.33 14.78
CA ALA A 378 -3.23 -11.19 15.95
C ALA A 378 -2.67 -10.46 17.17
N TRP A 379 -1.57 -9.70 16.99
CA TRP A 379 -1.01 -8.93 18.10
C TRP A 379 -2.00 -7.92 18.70
N LEU A 380 -2.76 -7.22 17.84
CA LEU A 380 -3.80 -6.30 18.30
C LEU A 380 -4.88 -7.04 19.10
N MET A 381 -5.38 -8.17 18.58
CA MET A 381 -6.42 -8.99 19.20
C MET A 381 -5.97 -9.61 20.53
N ASP A 382 -4.71 -10.03 20.62
CA ASP A 382 -4.15 -10.67 21.82
C ASP A 382 -3.77 -9.67 22.93
N ASN A 383 -3.53 -8.42 22.59
CA ASN A 383 -2.98 -7.43 23.54
C ASN A 383 -3.95 -6.34 23.96
N LEU A 384 -5.08 -6.19 23.24
CA LEU A 384 -6.06 -5.14 23.49
C LEU A 384 -7.44 -5.72 23.83
N ASP A 385 -7.72 -5.85 25.12
CA ASP A 385 -9.01 -6.35 25.60
C ASP A 385 -10.13 -5.32 25.41
N GLY A 386 -11.35 -5.78 25.07
CA GLY A 386 -12.52 -4.93 24.90
C GLY A 386 -12.43 -4.00 23.70
N TYR A 387 -11.92 -4.52 22.60
CA TYR A 387 -11.91 -3.86 21.29
C TYR A 387 -12.69 -4.67 20.26
N ARG A 388 -13.37 -3.97 19.36
CA ARG A 388 -13.89 -4.53 18.11
C ARG A 388 -12.84 -4.36 17.03
N PHE A 389 -12.65 -5.40 16.19
CA PHE A 389 -11.65 -5.40 15.14
C PHE A 389 -12.29 -5.53 13.77
N LEU A 390 -11.97 -4.59 12.87
CA LEU A 390 -12.43 -4.60 11.49
C LEU A 390 -11.24 -4.59 10.54
N PHE A 391 -11.42 -5.16 9.36
CA PHE A 391 -10.45 -5.13 8.27
C PHE A 391 -11.10 -4.59 7.00
N ARG A 392 -10.48 -3.60 6.36
CA ARG A 392 -11.01 -3.03 5.11
C ARG A 392 -9.92 -2.92 4.05
N LEU A 393 -10.33 -3.09 2.79
CA LEU A 393 -9.52 -2.79 1.62
C LEU A 393 -9.93 -1.45 1.04
N HIS A 394 -8.93 -0.60 0.77
CA HIS A 394 -9.09 0.73 0.19
C HIS A 394 -8.35 0.87 -1.15
N SER A 395 -7.82 -0.21 -1.67
CA SER A 395 -7.27 -0.32 -3.02
C SER A 395 -7.09 -1.78 -3.40
N TRP A 396 -6.77 -2.01 -4.66
CA TRP A 396 -6.58 -3.31 -5.27
C TRP A 396 -5.10 -3.73 -5.28
N CYS A 397 -4.79 -4.86 -5.91
CA CYS A 397 -3.43 -5.40 -6.03
C CYS A 397 -2.75 -5.62 -4.68
N GLY A 398 -3.52 -6.05 -3.66
CA GLY A 398 -3.00 -6.34 -2.32
C GLY A 398 -2.48 -5.11 -1.57
N THR A 399 -2.83 -3.90 -2.00
CA THR A 399 -2.51 -2.66 -1.30
C THR A 399 -3.74 -2.10 -0.57
N GLY A 400 -3.55 -1.10 0.29
CA GLY A 400 -4.66 -0.41 0.96
C GLY A 400 -5.38 -1.22 2.05
N ALA A 401 -4.82 -2.32 2.52
CA ALA A 401 -5.35 -3.09 3.63
C ALA A 401 -5.13 -2.34 4.96
N VAL A 402 -6.20 -2.18 5.73
CA VAL A 402 -6.20 -1.43 7.00
C VAL A 402 -6.96 -2.21 8.06
N VAL A 403 -6.37 -2.32 9.25
CA VAL A 403 -7.02 -2.80 10.47
C VAL A 403 -7.52 -1.62 11.27
N TYR A 404 -8.75 -1.73 11.75
CA TYR A 404 -9.42 -0.78 12.65
C TYR A 404 -9.71 -1.47 13.95
N ALA A 405 -9.18 -0.92 15.06
CA ALA A 405 -9.47 -1.38 16.41
C ALA A 405 -10.22 -0.27 17.15
N ILE A 406 -11.46 -0.56 17.54
CA ILE A 406 -12.39 0.39 18.16
C ILE A 406 -12.69 -0.07 19.57
N PRO A 407 -12.36 0.72 20.63
CA PRO A 407 -12.72 0.37 21.99
C PRO A 407 -14.24 0.22 22.15
N GLU A 408 -14.69 -0.83 22.83
CA GLU A 408 -16.13 -1.11 23.02
C GLU A 408 -16.87 0.02 23.75
N GLU A 409 -16.21 0.76 24.63
CA GLU A 409 -16.77 1.90 25.33
C GLU A 409 -16.99 3.14 24.45
N ARG A 410 -16.66 3.06 23.17
CA ARG A 410 -16.90 4.13 22.19
C ARG A 410 -18.16 3.90 21.32
N GLN A 411 -18.95 2.92 21.69
CA GLN A 411 -20.23 2.63 21.02
C GLN A 411 -21.31 3.66 21.36
#